data_88b358a085a830fd2f9f3766e5c92a50
#
_entry.id   88b358a085a830fd2f9f3766e5c92a50
#
_cell.length_a   1.000
_cell.length_b   1.000
_cell.length_c   1.000
_cell.angle_alpha   90.00
_cell.angle_beta   90.00
_cell.angle_gamma   90.00
#
_symmetry.space_group_name_H-M   'P 1'
#
loop_
_entity.id
_entity.type
_entity.pdbx_description
1 polymer ?
#
loop_
_entity_poly.entity_id
_entity_poly.type
_entity_poly.pdbx_seq_one_letter_code
_entity_poly.pdbx_strand_id
1 'polypeptide(L)'
;MARPSKLPTSLLALAALIALAVVVSGCGTTDADPERGRALFIQKCGTCHAMAQAGTTGQTGPSMDHAFSAARAVGNDSDTIEGIVKAQVEYPREVNGNPRVSMPADIVTGQDLDDVAAYVGKWAGVPGAAPPEVPGGPGAQVFANNGCGGCHTLAAAETGGTLGPNLDETLPGESEAKVKEMIVDPNAEIAKGYPPNVMPQTYEQELSPKELEDLVKYLLEDAGGAGGSSKG
;
A
#
# COMPACT_ATOMS: atom_id res chain seq x y z
N MET A 1 0.55 -27.38 -67.03
CA MET A 1 1.33 -27.82 -65.80
C MET A 1 2.03 -26.62 -65.21
N ALA A 2 1.50 -26.09 -64.12
CA ALA A 2 2.06 -24.92 -63.47
C ALA A 2 3.16 -25.38 -62.47
N ARG A 3 4.36 -24.79 -62.54
CA ARG A 3 5.46 -25.07 -61.63
C ARG A 3 5.17 -24.42 -60.25
N PRO A 4 5.37 -25.12 -59.14
CA PRO A 4 5.26 -24.50 -57.84
C PRO A 4 6.40 -23.50 -57.64
N SER A 5 6.07 -22.25 -57.28
CA SER A 5 7.01 -21.20 -56.92
C SER A 5 7.65 -21.55 -55.57
N LYS A 6 8.96 -21.76 -55.56
CA LYS A 6 9.73 -21.95 -54.33
C LYS A 6 9.86 -20.57 -53.63
N LEU A 7 9.28 -20.40 -52.45
CA LEU A 7 9.55 -19.25 -51.62
C LEU A 7 11.04 -19.23 -51.23
N PRO A 8 11.69 -18.06 -51.24
CA PRO A 8 13.10 -17.96 -50.89
C PRO A 8 13.28 -18.32 -49.39
N THR A 9 14.29 -19.14 -49.13
CA THR A 9 14.65 -19.65 -47.80
C THR A 9 14.89 -18.53 -46.73
N SER A 10 15.23 -17.33 -47.23
CA SER A 10 15.37 -16.12 -46.38
C SER A 10 14.05 -15.63 -45.74
N LEU A 11 12.92 -15.78 -46.42
CA LEU A 11 11.60 -15.42 -45.87
C LEU A 11 11.12 -16.41 -44.82
N LEU A 12 11.47 -17.69 -44.93
CA LEU A 12 11.17 -18.71 -43.92
C LEU A 12 11.99 -18.52 -42.65
N ALA A 13 13.27 -18.13 -42.81
CA ALA A 13 14.15 -17.84 -41.67
C ALA A 13 13.71 -16.58 -40.88
N LEU A 14 13.23 -15.54 -41.61
CA LEU A 14 12.72 -14.32 -40.97
C LEU A 14 11.41 -14.56 -40.20
N ALA A 15 10.49 -15.36 -40.76
CA ALA A 15 9.25 -15.74 -40.12
C ALA A 15 9.48 -16.60 -38.87
N ALA A 16 10.47 -17.49 -38.86
CA ALA A 16 10.86 -18.30 -37.72
C ALA A 16 11.48 -17.46 -36.59
N LEU A 17 12.27 -16.43 -36.91
CA LEU A 17 12.85 -15.49 -35.96
C LEU A 17 11.78 -14.59 -35.31
N ILE A 18 10.79 -14.13 -36.06
CA ILE A 18 9.68 -13.34 -35.52
C ILE A 18 8.78 -14.20 -34.65
N ALA A 19 8.50 -15.45 -35.00
CA ALA A 19 7.73 -16.37 -34.18
C ALA A 19 8.44 -16.70 -32.86
N LEU A 20 9.77 -16.82 -32.83
CA LEU A 20 10.56 -17.06 -31.63
C LEU A 20 10.58 -15.84 -30.69
N ALA A 21 10.58 -14.61 -31.23
CA ALA A 21 10.55 -13.38 -30.45
C ALA A 21 9.19 -13.18 -29.73
N VAL A 22 8.09 -13.66 -30.27
CA VAL A 22 6.74 -13.56 -29.67
C VAL A 22 6.56 -14.56 -28.50
N VAL A 23 7.28 -15.68 -28.50
CA VAL A 23 7.15 -16.70 -27.44
C VAL A 23 7.93 -16.32 -26.16
N VAL A 24 8.94 -15.42 -26.25
CA VAL A 24 9.71 -14.98 -25.07
C VAL A 24 9.02 -13.85 -24.29
N SER A 25 7.98 -13.22 -24.86
CA SER A 25 7.20 -12.15 -24.18
C SER A 25 6.08 -12.68 -23.27
N GLY A 26 6.02 -13.98 -23.00
CA GLY A 26 4.93 -14.64 -22.29
C GLY A 26 5.26 -15.12 -20.86
N CYS A 27 6.41 -14.79 -20.29
CA CYS A 27 6.63 -14.98 -18.86
C CYS A 27 6.09 -13.72 -18.15
N GLY A 28 4.93 -13.87 -17.53
CA GLY A 28 4.21 -12.80 -16.87
C GLY A 28 5.08 -12.09 -15.83
N THR A 29 5.59 -10.93 -16.21
CA THR A 29 5.80 -9.88 -15.24
C THR A 29 4.40 -9.39 -14.94
N THR A 30 3.81 -9.77 -13.81
CA THR A 30 2.71 -9.02 -13.25
C THR A 30 3.23 -7.59 -13.13
N ASP A 31 2.53 -6.61 -13.71
CA ASP A 31 2.84 -5.18 -13.53
C ASP A 31 2.50 -4.78 -12.08
N ALA A 32 2.92 -5.59 -11.11
CA ALA A 32 2.65 -5.37 -9.71
C ALA A 32 3.44 -4.16 -9.22
N ASP A 33 2.74 -3.26 -8.55
CA ASP A 33 3.28 -2.03 -7.98
C ASP A 33 3.44 -2.18 -6.45
N PRO A 34 4.66 -2.45 -5.93
CA PRO A 34 4.88 -2.58 -4.49
C PRO A 34 4.62 -1.31 -3.69
N GLU A 35 4.68 -0.12 -4.31
CA GLU A 35 4.38 1.14 -3.61
C GLU A 35 2.87 1.28 -3.39
N ARG A 36 2.08 0.97 -4.42
CA ARG A 36 0.62 0.84 -4.26
C ARG A 36 0.28 -0.31 -3.31
N GLY A 37 1.01 -1.41 -3.37
CA GLY A 37 0.91 -2.54 -2.45
C GLY A 37 1.14 -2.16 -0.99
N ARG A 38 2.10 -1.26 -0.71
CA ARG A 38 2.31 -0.71 0.64
C ARG A 38 1.08 0.02 1.15
N ALA A 39 0.52 0.93 0.36
CA ALA A 39 -0.65 1.69 0.75
C ALA A 39 -1.86 0.76 1.03
N LEU A 40 -2.08 -0.24 0.17
CA LEU A 40 -3.12 -1.25 0.36
C LEU A 40 -2.87 -2.11 1.60
N PHE A 41 -1.62 -2.52 1.86
CA PHE A 41 -1.26 -3.28 3.06
C PHE A 41 -1.60 -2.50 4.33
N ILE A 42 -1.22 -1.23 4.42
CA ILE A 42 -1.53 -0.36 5.56
C ILE A 42 -3.04 -0.32 5.80
N GLN A 43 -3.83 -0.10 4.75
CA GLN A 43 -5.28 0.06 4.84
C GLN A 43 -6.04 -1.24 5.14
N LYS A 44 -5.62 -2.36 4.56
CA LYS A 44 -6.39 -3.61 4.55
C LYS A 44 -5.83 -4.68 5.48
N CYS A 45 -4.53 -4.65 5.73
CA CYS A 45 -3.82 -5.70 6.45
C CYS A 45 -3.22 -5.18 7.77
N GLY A 46 -2.83 -3.90 7.82
CA GLY A 46 -2.08 -3.29 8.91
C GLY A 46 -2.79 -3.27 10.26
N THR A 47 -4.11 -3.25 10.29
CA THR A 47 -4.91 -3.35 11.53
C THR A 47 -4.67 -4.68 12.24
N CYS A 48 -4.39 -5.76 11.50
CA CYS A 48 -4.17 -7.08 12.06
C CYS A 48 -2.70 -7.48 12.07
N HIS A 49 -1.88 -7.02 11.11
CA HIS A 49 -0.50 -7.43 10.94
C HIS A 49 0.47 -6.28 11.20
N ALA A 50 1.42 -6.52 12.11
CA ALA A 50 2.58 -5.64 12.27
C ALA A 50 3.57 -5.86 11.11
N MET A 51 4.11 -4.75 10.58
CA MET A 51 5.20 -4.73 9.61
C MET A 51 5.94 -3.40 9.72
N ALA A 52 7.17 -3.44 10.20
CA ALA A 52 7.97 -2.24 10.47
C ALA A 52 8.15 -1.38 9.22
N GLN A 53 8.40 -1.97 8.07
CA GLN A 53 8.55 -1.26 6.80
C GLN A 53 7.26 -0.54 6.36
N ALA A 54 6.09 -1.07 6.73
CA ALA A 54 4.80 -0.42 6.52
C ALA A 54 4.46 0.63 7.59
N GLY A 55 5.11 0.57 8.75
CA GLY A 55 4.77 1.36 9.93
C GLY A 55 3.54 0.83 10.67
N THR A 56 3.12 -0.41 10.44
CA THR A 56 1.93 -0.99 11.08
C THR A 56 2.27 -1.80 12.32
N THR A 57 1.34 -1.82 13.29
CA THR A 57 1.55 -2.41 14.62
C THR A 57 0.48 -3.44 15.01
N GLY A 58 -0.35 -3.90 14.06
CA GLY A 58 -1.41 -4.86 14.31
C GLY A 58 -0.92 -6.14 14.97
N GLN A 59 -1.68 -6.66 15.94
CA GLN A 59 -1.28 -7.81 16.76
C GLN A 59 -2.24 -9.01 16.66
N THR A 60 -3.30 -8.90 15.87
CA THR A 60 -4.28 -9.99 15.70
C THR A 60 -3.72 -11.10 14.80
N GLY A 61 -3.01 -10.73 13.77
CA GLY A 61 -2.31 -11.65 12.86
C GLY A 61 -0.82 -11.75 13.16
N PRO A 62 -0.09 -12.67 12.48
CA PRO A 62 1.35 -12.76 12.59
C PRO A 62 2.06 -11.46 12.17
N SER A 63 3.11 -11.08 12.88
CA SER A 63 3.99 -10.00 12.42
C SER A 63 4.69 -10.38 11.13
N MET A 64 4.59 -9.55 10.11
CA MET A 64 5.27 -9.75 8.83
C MET A 64 6.78 -9.60 8.94
N ASP A 65 7.27 -8.89 9.95
CA ASP A 65 8.72 -8.77 10.22
C ASP A 65 9.35 -10.13 10.56
N HIS A 66 8.55 -11.06 11.08
CA HIS A 66 9.03 -12.38 11.53
C HIS A 66 8.46 -13.55 10.73
N ALA A 67 7.27 -13.40 10.12
CA ALA A 67 6.53 -14.49 9.50
C ALA A 67 7.33 -15.27 8.45
N PHE A 68 8.20 -14.60 7.69
CA PHE A 68 8.98 -15.19 6.60
C PHE A 68 10.50 -15.24 6.87
N SER A 69 10.95 -14.89 8.08
CA SER A 69 12.39 -14.85 8.41
C SER A 69 13.05 -16.22 8.23
N ALA A 70 12.41 -17.29 8.67
CA ALA A 70 12.93 -18.65 8.49
C ALA A 70 12.94 -19.08 7.01
N ALA A 71 11.91 -18.72 6.25
CA ALA A 71 11.85 -19.02 4.82
C ALA A 71 12.98 -18.32 4.06
N ARG A 72 13.24 -17.05 4.35
CA ARG A 72 14.37 -16.31 3.76
C ARG A 72 15.72 -16.88 4.17
N ALA A 73 15.87 -17.30 5.42
CA ALA A 73 17.13 -17.91 5.90
C ALA A 73 17.50 -19.21 5.17
N VAL A 74 16.52 -19.94 4.62
CA VAL A 74 16.75 -21.12 3.78
C VAL A 74 16.72 -20.83 2.28
N GLY A 75 16.72 -19.55 1.88
CA GLY A 75 16.90 -19.12 0.50
C GLY A 75 15.61 -18.90 -0.31
N ASN A 76 14.42 -18.89 0.32
CA ASN A 76 13.21 -18.51 -0.40
C ASN A 76 13.29 -17.04 -0.83
N ASP A 77 13.02 -16.80 -2.09
CA ASP A 77 13.02 -15.47 -2.71
C ASP A 77 11.68 -14.73 -2.53
N SER A 78 11.62 -13.51 -3.04
CA SER A 78 10.42 -12.68 -2.97
C SER A 78 9.25 -13.30 -3.72
N ASP A 79 9.48 -13.88 -4.91
CA ASP A 79 8.44 -14.47 -5.74
C ASP A 79 7.76 -15.66 -5.05
N THR A 80 8.55 -16.47 -4.34
CA THR A 80 8.03 -17.57 -3.51
C THR A 80 7.14 -17.05 -2.39
N ILE A 81 7.55 -15.97 -1.72
CA ILE A 81 6.77 -15.35 -0.64
C ILE A 81 5.49 -14.70 -1.21
N GLU A 82 5.56 -14.04 -2.36
CA GLU A 82 4.38 -13.51 -3.06
C GLU A 82 3.33 -14.60 -3.33
N GLY A 83 3.77 -15.75 -3.84
CA GLY A 83 2.88 -16.89 -4.07
C GLY A 83 2.21 -17.37 -2.79
N ILE A 84 2.93 -17.41 -1.67
CA ILE A 84 2.38 -17.78 -0.36
C ILE A 84 1.36 -16.74 0.11
N VAL A 85 1.66 -15.45 -0.05
CA VAL A 85 0.76 -14.35 0.33
C VAL A 85 -0.53 -14.42 -0.47
N LYS A 86 -0.46 -14.59 -1.79
CA LYS A 86 -1.63 -14.74 -2.67
C LYS A 86 -2.49 -15.91 -2.22
N ALA A 87 -1.89 -17.07 -2.02
CA ALA A 87 -2.61 -18.24 -1.55
C ALA A 87 -3.25 -18.04 -0.15
N GLN A 88 -2.58 -17.31 0.75
CA GLN A 88 -3.11 -17.03 2.09
C GLN A 88 -4.27 -16.02 2.05
N VAL A 89 -4.28 -15.08 1.11
CA VAL A 89 -5.37 -14.12 0.94
C VAL A 89 -6.59 -14.78 0.30
N GLU A 90 -6.38 -15.60 -0.72
CA GLU A 90 -7.46 -16.33 -1.40
C GLU A 90 -8.03 -17.48 -0.56
N TYR A 91 -7.15 -18.20 0.14
CA TYR A 91 -7.50 -19.41 0.92
C TYR A 91 -6.91 -19.31 2.33
N PRO A 92 -7.38 -18.38 3.18
CA PRO A 92 -6.82 -18.20 4.50
C PRO A 92 -7.01 -19.44 5.37
N ARG A 93 -5.96 -19.77 6.15
CA ARG A 93 -6.03 -20.86 7.11
C ARG A 93 -6.94 -20.45 8.27
N GLU A 94 -7.90 -21.29 8.58
CA GLU A 94 -8.71 -21.13 9.79
C GLU A 94 -7.86 -21.37 11.03
N VAL A 95 -7.95 -20.45 12.00
CA VAL A 95 -7.30 -20.60 13.30
C VAL A 95 -8.27 -21.33 14.23
N ASN A 96 -8.02 -22.62 14.46
CA ASN A 96 -8.79 -23.48 15.37
C ASN A 96 -10.32 -23.47 15.11
N GLY A 97 -10.74 -23.28 13.85
CA GLY A 97 -12.14 -23.19 13.47
C GLY A 97 -12.85 -21.92 13.97
N ASN A 98 -12.10 -20.91 14.42
CA ASN A 98 -12.66 -19.66 14.93
C ASN A 98 -12.58 -18.55 13.85
N PRO A 99 -13.70 -18.22 13.18
CA PRO A 99 -13.71 -17.19 12.14
C PRO A 99 -13.42 -15.78 12.65
N ARG A 100 -13.54 -15.51 13.96
CA ARG A 100 -13.29 -14.18 14.53
C ARG A 100 -11.80 -13.82 14.65
N VAL A 101 -10.94 -14.83 14.64
CA VAL A 101 -9.48 -14.66 14.67
C VAL A 101 -8.82 -15.19 13.40
N SER A 102 -9.61 -15.58 12.42
CA SER A 102 -9.13 -16.00 11.11
C SER A 102 -9.07 -14.79 10.17
N MET A 103 -8.07 -14.75 9.32
CA MET A 103 -7.96 -13.75 8.26
C MET A 103 -9.17 -13.89 7.32
N PRO A 104 -9.88 -12.81 6.96
CA PRO A 104 -10.93 -12.86 5.94
C PRO A 104 -10.34 -13.28 4.58
N ALA A 105 -11.07 -14.12 3.84
CA ALA A 105 -10.72 -14.42 2.46
C ALA A 105 -10.99 -13.21 1.55
N ASP A 106 -10.25 -13.11 0.45
CA ASP A 106 -10.46 -12.14 -0.62
C ASP A 106 -10.53 -10.67 -0.16
N ILE A 107 -9.82 -10.32 0.92
CA ILE A 107 -9.75 -8.95 1.46
C ILE A 107 -9.21 -7.95 0.43
N VAL A 108 -8.41 -8.44 -0.52
CA VAL A 108 -7.99 -7.79 -1.77
C VAL A 108 -7.98 -8.85 -2.88
N THR A 109 -8.24 -8.45 -4.13
CA THR A 109 -8.32 -9.36 -5.29
C THR A 109 -7.71 -8.72 -6.54
N GLY A 110 -7.43 -9.52 -7.57
CA GLY A 110 -6.91 -9.03 -8.86
C GLY A 110 -5.61 -8.24 -8.68
N GLN A 111 -5.50 -7.08 -9.33
CA GLN A 111 -4.29 -6.25 -9.29
C GLN A 111 -3.94 -5.80 -7.87
N ASP A 112 -4.93 -5.53 -7.00
CA ASP A 112 -4.69 -5.17 -5.61
C ASP A 112 -4.02 -6.31 -4.83
N LEU A 113 -4.37 -7.55 -5.12
CA LEU A 113 -3.71 -8.72 -4.55
C LEU A 113 -2.28 -8.87 -5.06
N ASP A 114 -2.06 -8.66 -6.35
CA ASP A 114 -0.73 -8.72 -6.94
C ASP A 114 0.20 -7.67 -6.32
N ASP A 115 -0.26 -6.44 -6.16
CA ASP A 115 0.52 -5.35 -5.57
C ASP A 115 0.84 -5.59 -4.10
N VAL A 116 -0.16 -6.00 -3.30
CA VAL A 116 0.07 -6.34 -1.88
C VAL A 116 1.04 -7.50 -1.74
N ALA A 117 0.88 -8.54 -2.57
CA ALA A 117 1.77 -9.70 -2.54
C ALA A 117 3.20 -9.33 -2.89
N ALA A 118 3.40 -8.51 -3.94
CA ALA A 118 4.71 -8.01 -4.33
C ALA A 118 5.36 -7.16 -3.21
N TYR A 119 4.57 -6.30 -2.55
CA TYR A 119 5.05 -5.53 -1.41
C TYR A 119 5.47 -6.41 -0.24
N VAL A 120 4.62 -7.35 0.17
CA VAL A 120 4.91 -8.28 1.27
C VAL A 120 6.07 -9.21 0.89
N GLY A 121 6.09 -9.72 -0.35
CA GLY A 121 7.18 -10.52 -0.89
C GLY A 121 8.52 -9.81 -0.84
N LYS A 122 8.54 -8.51 -1.08
CA LYS A 122 9.76 -7.69 -1.04
C LYS A 122 10.29 -7.49 0.38
N TRP A 123 9.43 -7.25 1.36
CA TRP A 123 9.84 -6.72 2.66
C TRP A 123 9.60 -7.63 3.87
N ALA A 124 8.64 -8.55 3.82
CA ALA A 124 8.36 -9.42 4.95
C ALA A 124 9.55 -10.31 5.31
N GLY A 125 9.87 -10.37 6.59
CA GLY A 125 11.01 -11.13 7.10
C GLY A 125 12.38 -10.56 6.75
N VAL A 126 12.47 -9.31 6.25
CA VAL A 126 13.74 -8.62 5.99
C VAL A 126 14.19 -7.92 7.27
N PRO A 127 15.34 -8.32 7.86
CA PRO A 127 15.81 -7.72 9.11
C PRO A 127 16.11 -6.23 8.97
N GLY A 128 15.63 -5.43 9.94
CA GLY A 128 15.90 -3.99 9.99
C GLY A 128 15.21 -3.15 8.91
N ALA A 129 14.23 -3.72 8.21
CA ALA A 129 13.39 -2.95 7.30
C ALA A 129 12.65 -1.85 8.08
N ALA A 130 12.73 -0.62 7.56
CA ALA A 130 12.07 0.55 8.14
C ALA A 130 11.16 1.18 7.09
N PRO A 131 10.14 1.98 7.48
CA PRO A 131 9.35 2.74 6.54
C PRO A 131 10.25 3.63 5.67
N PRO A 132 9.94 3.80 4.38
CA PRO A 132 10.67 4.76 3.55
C PRO A 132 10.51 6.17 4.14
N GLU A 133 11.59 6.94 4.14
CA GLU A 133 11.52 8.36 4.46
C GLU A 133 10.74 9.08 3.35
N VAL A 134 9.78 9.90 3.75
CA VAL A 134 9.01 10.74 2.82
C VAL A 134 9.39 12.22 3.02
N PRO A 135 9.40 13.02 1.95
CA PRO A 135 9.58 14.47 2.08
C PRO A 135 8.49 15.09 2.96
N GLY A 136 8.82 16.19 3.68
CA GLY A 136 7.87 16.90 4.53
C GLY A 136 8.04 16.63 6.04
N GLY A 137 9.08 15.90 6.41
CA GLY A 137 9.47 15.72 7.81
C GLY A 137 8.60 14.73 8.61
N PRO A 138 8.66 14.80 9.97
CA PRO A 138 8.02 13.80 10.84
C PRO A 138 6.51 13.67 10.62
N GLY A 139 5.80 14.77 10.42
CA GLY A 139 4.35 14.74 10.20
C GLY A 139 3.96 14.08 8.88
N ALA A 140 4.71 14.32 7.78
CA ALA A 140 4.54 13.61 6.52
C ALA A 140 4.78 12.11 6.68
N GLN A 141 5.79 11.74 7.48
CA GLN A 141 6.07 10.33 7.78
C GLN A 141 4.90 9.68 8.55
N VAL A 142 4.31 10.37 9.53
CA VAL A 142 3.12 9.89 10.26
C VAL A 142 1.93 9.73 9.31
N PHE A 143 1.69 10.72 8.43
CA PHE A 143 0.65 10.67 7.40
C PHE A 143 0.79 9.44 6.49
N ALA A 144 2.00 9.20 5.99
CA ALA A 144 2.29 8.08 5.11
C ALA A 144 2.20 6.72 5.84
N ASN A 145 2.75 6.63 7.05
CA ASN A 145 2.79 5.38 7.83
C ASN A 145 1.40 4.94 8.30
N ASN A 146 0.48 5.88 8.49
CA ASN A 146 -0.90 5.58 8.88
C ASN A 146 -1.86 5.47 7.68
N GLY A 147 -1.34 5.51 6.46
CA GLY A 147 -2.12 5.31 5.23
C GLY A 147 -3.19 6.37 4.96
N CYS A 148 -3.05 7.57 5.54
CA CYS A 148 -4.03 8.66 5.44
C CYS A 148 -4.33 9.01 3.97
N GLY A 149 -3.29 9.00 3.12
CA GLY A 149 -3.39 9.29 1.68
C GLY A 149 -4.19 8.29 0.86
N GLY A 150 -4.46 7.10 1.40
CA GLY A 150 -5.33 6.13 0.75
C GLY A 150 -6.80 6.53 0.74
N CYS A 151 -7.20 7.36 1.71
CA CYS A 151 -8.57 7.90 1.81
C CYS A 151 -8.63 9.36 1.45
N HIS A 152 -7.58 10.15 1.73
CA HIS A 152 -7.55 11.59 1.56
C HIS A 152 -6.65 12.04 0.39
N THR A 153 -7.09 13.05 -0.33
CA THR A 153 -6.25 13.84 -1.21
C THR A 153 -5.46 14.85 -0.38
N LEU A 154 -4.14 14.91 -0.59
CA LEU A 154 -3.24 15.95 -0.08
C LEU A 154 -2.11 16.13 -1.10
N ALA A 155 -2.05 17.29 -1.75
CA ALA A 155 -1.09 17.57 -2.81
C ALA A 155 0.37 17.48 -2.33
N ALA A 156 0.66 17.97 -1.12
CA ALA A 156 2.00 17.89 -0.51
C ALA A 156 2.49 16.46 -0.29
N ALA A 157 1.58 15.51 -0.11
CA ALA A 157 1.88 14.07 0.03
C ALA A 157 1.74 13.30 -1.28
N GLU A 158 1.45 13.97 -2.41
CA GLU A 158 1.19 13.37 -3.73
C GLU A 158 0.09 12.28 -3.68
N THR A 159 -0.94 12.46 -2.84
CA THR A 159 -2.02 11.49 -2.68
C THR A 159 -3.32 11.95 -3.32
N GLY A 160 -4.16 10.99 -3.74
CA GLY A 160 -5.42 11.23 -4.43
C GLY A 160 -6.59 10.38 -3.92
N GLY A 161 -6.58 10.03 -2.64
CA GLY A 161 -7.68 9.28 -2.02
C GLY A 161 -9.00 10.08 -2.05
N THR A 162 -10.11 9.40 -2.35
CA THR A 162 -11.45 10.01 -2.51
C THR A 162 -12.50 9.46 -1.55
N LEU A 163 -12.12 8.55 -0.65
CA LEU A 163 -13.02 8.01 0.38
C LEU A 163 -13.23 8.98 1.54
N GLY A 164 -12.30 9.90 1.76
CA GLY A 164 -12.38 11.01 2.69
C GLY A 164 -12.30 12.35 1.97
N PRO A 165 -12.50 13.47 2.70
CA PRO A 165 -12.40 14.81 2.14
C PRO A 165 -11.01 15.11 1.56
N ASN A 166 -10.97 15.98 0.55
CA ASN A 166 -9.74 16.59 0.07
C ASN A 166 -9.21 17.55 1.15
N LEU A 167 -8.05 17.25 1.71
CA LEU A 167 -7.46 18.01 2.81
C LEU A 167 -6.96 19.39 2.36
N ASP A 168 -6.56 19.55 1.09
CA ASP A 168 -6.19 20.84 0.53
C ASP A 168 -7.36 21.81 0.48
N GLU A 169 -8.60 21.33 0.48
CA GLU A 169 -9.82 22.13 0.45
C GLU A 169 -10.43 22.33 1.83
N THR A 170 -10.28 21.36 2.72
CA THR A 170 -11.02 21.33 3.99
C THR A 170 -10.24 21.84 5.19
N LEU A 171 -8.90 21.80 5.15
CA LEU A 171 -8.07 22.25 6.28
C LEU A 171 -7.65 23.71 6.27
N PRO A 172 -7.60 24.45 5.14
CA PRO A 172 -7.18 25.84 5.15
C PRO A 172 -8.02 26.68 6.10
N GLY A 173 -7.36 27.28 7.10
CA GLY A 173 -8.01 28.12 8.10
C GLY A 173 -8.54 27.42 9.35
N GLU A 174 -8.41 26.10 9.40
CA GLU A 174 -8.72 25.35 10.62
C GLU A 174 -7.68 25.58 11.72
N SER A 175 -8.08 25.41 12.98
CA SER A 175 -7.17 25.49 14.12
C SER A 175 -6.54 24.13 14.42
N GLU A 176 -5.34 24.15 15.06
CA GLU A 176 -4.68 22.93 15.52
C GLU A 176 -5.61 22.04 16.37
N ALA A 177 -6.37 22.66 17.29
CA ALA A 177 -7.31 21.95 18.13
C ALA A 177 -8.41 21.26 17.33
N LYS A 178 -8.89 21.91 16.27
CA LYS A 178 -9.93 21.35 15.39
C LYS A 178 -9.39 20.21 14.55
N VAL A 179 -8.22 20.37 13.92
CA VAL A 179 -7.60 19.28 13.15
C VAL A 179 -7.27 18.09 14.03
N LYS A 180 -6.79 18.33 15.25
CA LYS A 180 -6.58 17.27 16.23
C LYS A 180 -7.87 16.52 16.57
N GLU A 181 -8.97 17.23 16.85
CA GLU A 181 -10.29 16.63 17.09
C GLU A 181 -10.73 15.75 15.90
N MET A 182 -10.62 16.27 14.67
CA MET A 182 -10.97 15.53 13.45
C MET A 182 -10.21 14.21 13.28
N ILE A 183 -8.99 14.11 13.84
CA ILE A 183 -8.16 12.89 13.79
C ILE A 183 -8.55 11.92 14.89
N VAL A 184 -8.69 12.40 16.14
CA VAL A 184 -8.89 11.52 17.31
C VAL A 184 -10.36 11.17 17.55
N ASP A 185 -11.29 12.02 17.13
CA ASP A 185 -12.74 11.77 17.15
C ASP A 185 -13.37 12.14 15.80
N PRO A 186 -13.10 11.37 14.74
CA PRO A 186 -13.52 11.71 13.39
C PRO A 186 -15.05 11.67 13.17
N ASN A 187 -15.82 11.19 14.13
CA ASN A 187 -17.28 11.25 14.09
C ASN A 187 -17.87 12.47 14.84
N ALA A 188 -17.06 13.25 15.59
CA ALA A 188 -17.52 14.46 16.24
C ALA A 188 -18.10 15.46 15.23
N GLU A 189 -17.48 15.56 14.05
CA GLU A 189 -17.98 16.34 12.93
C GLU A 189 -17.65 15.66 11.61
N ILE A 190 -18.67 15.31 10.86
CA ILE A 190 -18.49 14.61 9.58
C ILE A 190 -18.60 15.60 8.43
N ALA A 191 -17.59 15.62 7.57
CA ALA A 191 -17.58 16.47 6.38
C ALA A 191 -18.80 16.20 5.49
N LYS A 192 -19.38 17.25 4.95
CA LYS A 192 -20.59 17.16 4.14
C LYS A 192 -20.39 16.23 2.94
N GLY A 193 -21.26 15.23 2.82
CA GLY A 193 -21.25 14.27 1.71
C GLY A 193 -20.51 12.96 2.02
N TYR A 194 -19.93 12.83 3.20
CA TYR A 194 -19.25 11.61 3.63
C TYR A 194 -20.07 10.85 4.68
N PRO A 195 -20.04 9.51 4.67
CA PRO A 195 -20.75 8.71 5.68
C PRO A 195 -19.94 8.64 7.00
N PRO A 196 -20.63 8.40 8.13
CA PRO A 196 -19.95 8.17 9.41
C PRO A 196 -19.20 6.83 9.43
N ASN A 197 -18.26 6.70 10.38
CA ASN A 197 -17.52 5.46 10.66
C ASN A 197 -16.66 4.95 9.48
N VAL A 198 -16.25 5.80 8.56
CA VAL A 198 -15.33 5.47 7.46
C VAL A 198 -13.88 5.70 7.90
N MET A 199 -13.60 6.83 8.53
CA MET A 199 -12.29 7.09 9.10
C MET A 199 -12.12 6.24 10.37
N PRO A 200 -10.97 5.55 10.56
CA PRO A 200 -10.70 4.75 11.76
C PRO A 200 -10.85 5.57 13.04
N GLN A 201 -11.46 4.96 14.08
CA GLN A 201 -11.70 5.60 15.38
C GLN A 201 -10.59 5.29 16.40
N THR A 202 -9.46 4.79 15.94
CA THR A 202 -8.39 4.22 16.79
C THR A 202 -7.17 5.11 16.92
N TYR A 203 -7.12 6.23 16.19
CA TYR A 203 -5.94 7.09 16.14
C TYR A 203 -5.56 7.71 17.50
N GLU A 204 -6.51 7.92 18.41
CA GLU A 204 -6.20 8.37 19.78
C GLU A 204 -5.30 7.37 20.54
N GLN A 205 -5.46 6.06 20.26
CA GLN A 205 -4.70 4.99 20.89
C GLN A 205 -3.43 4.62 20.11
N GLU A 206 -3.44 4.83 18.79
CA GLU A 206 -2.37 4.39 17.90
C GLU A 206 -1.25 5.44 17.76
N LEU A 207 -1.61 6.73 17.78
CA LEU A 207 -0.65 7.82 17.67
C LEU A 207 -0.15 8.26 19.04
N SER A 208 1.16 8.33 19.22
CA SER A 208 1.73 9.01 20.38
C SER A 208 1.39 10.51 20.35
N PRO A 209 1.41 11.21 21.50
CA PRO A 209 1.15 12.64 21.55
C PRO A 209 2.04 13.46 20.60
N LYS A 210 3.31 13.04 20.43
CA LYS A 210 4.25 13.71 19.53
C LYS A 210 3.92 13.44 18.05
N GLU A 211 3.58 12.22 17.69
CA GLU A 211 3.18 11.90 16.32
C GLU A 211 1.92 12.66 15.90
N LEU A 212 0.95 12.77 16.82
CA LEU A 212 -0.27 13.53 16.57
C LEU A 212 0.03 15.03 16.39
N GLU A 213 0.93 15.59 17.22
CA GLU A 213 1.38 17.00 17.08
C GLU A 213 2.11 17.21 15.75
N ASP A 214 3.05 16.35 15.39
CA ASP A 214 3.80 16.43 14.14
C ASP A 214 2.86 16.30 12.92
N LEU A 215 1.87 15.39 12.98
CA LEU A 215 0.86 15.22 11.93
C LEU A 215 -0.02 16.46 11.76
N VAL A 216 -0.56 16.98 12.86
CA VAL A 216 -1.41 18.20 12.84
C VAL A 216 -0.65 19.38 12.25
N LYS A 217 0.59 19.56 12.67
CA LYS A 217 1.46 20.61 12.15
C LYS A 217 1.68 20.46 10.64
N TYR A 218 2.06 19.27 10.18
CA TYR A 218 2.25 18.99 8.76
C TYR A 218 0.99 19.29 7.95
N LEU A 219 -0.16 18.83 8.41
CA LEU A 219 -1.43 19.04 7.73
C LEU A 219 -1.79 20.53 7.61
N LEU A 220 -1.52 21.33 8.63
CA LEU A 220 -1.82 22.77 8.61
C LEU A 220 -0.82 23.61 7.79
N GLU A 221 0.46 23.19 7.76
CA GLU A 221 1.50 23.88 7.00
C GLU A 221 1.40 23.59 5.50
N ASP A 222 1.00 22.36 5.12
CA ASP A 222 1.08 21.87 3.75
C ASP A 222 -0.27 21.74 3.03
N ALA A 223 -1.42 21.74 3.76
CA ALA A 223 -2.74 21.72 3.14
C ALA A 223 -3.06 23.07 2.49
N GLY A 224 -3.50 23.03 1.23
CA GLY A 224 -3.79 24.24 0.43
C GLY A 224 -2.56 24.94 -0.11
N GLY A 225 -1.38 24.40 0.12
CA GLY A 225 -0.10 25.00 -0.25
C GLY A 225 0.59 24.36 -1.45
N ALA A 226 0.06 24.55 -2.63
CA ALA A 226 0.93 24.55 -3.81
C ALA A 226 1.67 25.91 -3.85
N GLY A 227 2.67 26.13 -2.97
CA GLY A 227 3.44 27.34 -3.07
C GLY A 227 4.11 27.93 -1.85
N GLY A 228 4.52 27.15 -0.88
CA GLY A 228 5.49 27.60 0.12
C GLY A 228 6.90 27.50 -0.41
N SER A 229 7.25 28.29 -1.44
CA SER A 229 8.65 28.52 -1.82
C SER A 229 9.33 29.21 -0.65
N SER A 230 10.16 28.46 0.08
CA SER A 230 11.09 29.05 1.05
C SER A 230 11.98 30.09 0.35
N LYS A 231 11.63 31.34 0.49
CA LYS A 231 12.58 32.45 0.31
C LYS A 231 13.32 32.63 1.63
N GLY A 232 14.61 32.37 1.58
CA GLY A 232 15.50 32.70 2.66
C GLY A 232 16.86 32.16 2.37
#